data_a6511020f3705dff008d68f5090c9b3e
#
_entry.id   a6511020f3705dff008d68f5090c9b3e
#
_cell.length_a   1.000
_cell.length_b   1.000
_cell.length_c   1.000
_cell.angle_alpha   90.00
_cell.angle_beta   90.00
_cell.angle_gamma   90.00
#
_symmetry.space_group_name_H-M   'P 1'
#
loop_
_entity.id
_entity.type
_entity.pdbx_description
1 polymer ?
#
loop_
_entity_poly.entity_id
_entity_poly.type
_entity_poly.pdbx_seq_one_letter_code
_entity_poly.pdbx_strand_id
1 'polypeptide(L)'
;MTQEPGYTRLQITLHWAIAGLVLFNYIFGETMEQAYDAVRQNVEPAGVGHYLHVVVGFAVLVLTLVRIGARFVVGVPDRGTTPGDKAAAGLQGLLYLLTLLVPALGMTAWGGGQAWAAGPHVLAANAIMLLAFVHAVSALFHQYVLKDRLLLRMMRPR
;
A
#
# COMPACT_ATOMS: atom_id res chain seq x y z
N MET A 1 13.24 -1.03 -33.13
CA MET A 1 12.86 -0.26 -31.92
C MET A 1 12.60 -1.29 -30.83
N THR A 2 13.57 -1.56 -29.99
CA THR A 2 13.40 -2.42 -28.80
C THR A 2 12.49 -1.68 -27.84
N GLN A 3 11.31 -2.23 -27.58
CA GLN A 3 10.39 -1.65 -26.57
C GLN A 3 11.12 -1.68 -25.23
N GLU A 4 11.26 -0.52 -24.61
CA GLU A 4 11.73 -0.41 -23.23
C GLU A 4 10.90 -1.33 -22.33
N PRO A 5 11.52 -2.16 -21.47
CA PRO A 5 10.80 -3.09 -20.62
C PRO A 5 9.92 -2.31 -19.63
N GLY A 6 8.61 -2.27 -19.90
CA GLY A 6 7.60 -1.63 -19.06
C GLY A 6 6.84 -2.63 -18.17
N TYR A 7 5.94 -2.13 -17.34
CA TYR A 7 4.99 -2.96 -16.59
C TYR A 7 3.78 -3.34 -17.44
N THR A 8 3.13 -4.46 -17.11
CA THR A 8 1.87 -4.86 -17.76
C THR A 8 0.71 -4.02 -17.25
N ARG A 9 -0.40 -3.99 -18.02
CA ARG A 9 -1.64 -3.32 -17.59
C ARG A 9 -2.10 -3.80 -16.22
N LEU A 10 -2.05 -5.11 -15.96
CA LEU A 10 -2.41 -5.70 -14.67
C LEU A 10 -1.55 -5.12 -13.53
N GLN A 11 -0.23 -5.09 -13.70
CA GLN A 11 0.68 -4.58 -12.67
C GLN A 11 0.45 -3.08 -12.38
N ILE A 12 0.15 -2.29 -13.41
CA ILE A 12 -0.16 -0.87 -13.28
C ILE A 12 -1.50 -0.67 -12.57
N THR A 13 -2.56 -1.38 -13.00
CA THR A 13 -3.89 -1.29 -12.38
C THR A 13 -3.85 -1.69 -10.91
N LEU A 14 -3.18 -2.80 -10.57
CA LEU A 14 -3.01 -3.24 -9.18
C LEU A 14 -2.26 -2.20 -8.34
N HIS A 15 -1.25 -1.53 -8.91
CA HIS A 15 -0.51 -0.48 -8.20
C HIS A 15 -1.43 0.67 -7.81
N TRP A 16 -2.12 1.23 -8.79
CA TRP A 16 -2.95 2.41 -8.55
C TRP A 16 -4.20 2.10 -7.72
N ALA A 17 -4.77 0.89 -7.90
CA ALA A 17 -5.87 0.44 -7.05
C ALA A 17 -5.44 0.33 -5.58
N ILE A 18 -4.31 -0.33 -5.29
CA ILE A 18 -3.79 -0.45 -3.92
C ILE A 18 -3.46 0.94 -3.35
N ALA A 19 -2.80 1.80 -4.12
CA ALA A 19 -2.46 3.16 -3.66
C ALA A 19 -3.72 3.97 -3.31
N GLY A 20 -4.74 3.93 -4.15
CA GLY A 20 -6.02 4.62 -3.91
C GLY A 20 -6.76 4.06 -2.69
N LEU A 21 -6.82 2.73 -2.54
CA LEU A 21 -7.49 2.10 -1.40
C LEU A 21 -6.76 2.35 -0.08
N VAL A 22 -5.42 2.34 -0.07
CA VAL A 22 -4.62 2.67 1.12
C VAL A 22 -4.87 4.12 1.53
N LEU A 23 -4.83 5.06 0.57
CA LEU A 23 -5.11 6.46 0.84
C LEU A 23 -6.54 6.68 1.34
N PHE A 24 -7.52 6.02 0.72
CA PHE A 24 -8.91 6.05 1.16
C PHE A 24 -9.04 5.59 2.62
N ASN A 25 -8.51 4.41 2.95
CA ASN A 25 -8.58 3.86 4.30
C ASN A 25 -7.89 4.74 5.35
N TYR A 26 -6.81 5.41 4.98
CA TYR A 26 -6.12 6.32 5.88
C TYR A 26 -6.94 7.58 6.16
N ILE A 27 -7.49 8.21 5.10
CA ILE A 27 -8.31 9.44 5.24
C ILE A 27 -9.58 9.19 6.07
N PHE A 28 -10.21 8.02 5.89
CA PHE A 28 -11.44 7.65 6.60
C PHE A 28 -11.18 6.78 7.84
N GLY A 29 -9.95 6.72 8.34
CA GLY A 29 -9.55 5.93 9.51
C GLY A 29 -10.23 6.34 10.82
N GLU A 30 -10.60 7.60 10.96
CA GLU A 30 -11.27 8.14 12.15
C GLU A 30 -12.57 7.40 12.47
N THR A 31 -13.35 7.01 11.47
CA THR A 31 -14.61 6.26 11.68
C THR A 31 -14.35 4.89 12.31
N MET A 32 -13.20 4.28 12.02
CA MET A 32 -12.77 3.02 12.60
C MET A 32 -12.29 3.20 14.04
N GLU A 33 -11.57 4.28 14.32
CA GLU A 33 -11.10 4.62 15.67
C GLU A 33 -12.27 4.84 16.60
N GLN A 34 -13.26 5.64 16.20
CA GLN A 34 -14.49 5.86 16.96
C GLN A 34 -15.26 4.56 17.23
N ALA A 35 -15.36 3.68 16.22
CA ALA A 35 -16.01 2.38 16.37
C ALA A 35 -15.24 1.46 17.34
N TYR A 36 -13.91 1.46 17.27
CA TYR A 36 -13.06 0.68 18.16
C TYR A 36 -13.21 1.12 19.61
N ASP A 37 -13.25 2.43 19.87
CA ASP A 37 -13.45 2.98 21.21
C ASP A 37 -14.87 2.70 21.75
N ALA A 38 -15.90 2.75 20.89
CA ALA A 38 -17.26 2.39 21.27
C ALA A 38 -17.34 0.94 21.75
N VAL A 39 -16.78 -0.01 20.98
CA VAL A 39 -16.77 -1.43 21.35
C VAL A 39 -16.04 -1.67 22.67
N ARG A 40 -14.95 -0.96 22.94
CA ARG A 40 -14.22 -1.06 24.22
C ARG A 40 -15.01 -0.54 25.41
N GLN A 41 -15.96 0.34 25.18
CA GLN A 41 -16.87 0.87 26.19
C GLN A 41 -18.19 0.08 26.27
N ASN A 42 -18.29 -1.06 25.58
CA ASN A 42 -19.51 -1.87 25.44
C ASN A 42 -20.68 -1.08 24.83
N VAL A 43 -20.38 -0.14 23.93
CA VAL A 43 -21.36 0.64 23.16
C VAL A 43 -21.33 0.15 21.71
N GLU A 44 -22.50 0.08 21.09
CA GLU A 44 -22.60 -0.32 19.69
C GLU A 44 -22.04 0.78 18.77
N PRO A 45 -21.16 0.46 17.82
CA PRO A 45 -20.57 1.45 16.91
C PRO A 45 -21.63 2.12 16.04
N ALA A 46 -21.56 3.45 15.92
CA ALA A 46 -22.46 4.20 15.08
C ALA A 46 -22.05 4.15 13.58
N GLY A 47 -23.02 4.04 12.71
CA GLY A 47 -22.81 4.12 11.25
C GLY A 47 -22.09 2.91 10.64
N VAL A 48 -21.73 3.04 9.37
CA VAL A 48 -21.15 1.94 8.55
C VAL A 48 -19.68 2.13 8.21
N GLY A 49 -19.06 3.22 8.65
CA GLY A 49 -17.68 3.60 8.25
C GLY A 49 -16.62 2.56 8.64
N HIS A 50 -16.79 1.94 9.81
CA HIS A 50 -15.89 0.88 10.28
C HIS A 50 -15.96 -0.38 9.39
N TYR A 51 -17.14 -0.76 8.88
CA TYR A 51 -17.25 -1.87 7.93
C TYR A 51 -16.53 -1.57 6.62
N LEU A 52 -16.64 -0.34 6.11
CA LEU A 52 -15.92 0.08 4.91
C LEU A 52 -14.40 0.01 5.13
N HIS A 53 -13.91 0.47 6.28
CA HIS A 53 -12.48 0.38 6.60
C HIS A 53 -11.99 -1.07 6.58
N VAL A 54 -12.73 -1.99 7.20
CA VAL A 54 -12.38 -3.41 7.25
C VAL A 54 -12.41 -4.04 5.84
N VAL A 55 -13.48 -3.80 5.06
CA VAL A 55 -13.62 -4.34 3.70
C VAL A 55 -12.53 -3.82 2.78
N VAL A 56 -12.24 -2.54 2.82
CA VAL A 56 -11.18 -1.92 2.02
C VAL A 56 -9.80 -2.43 2.47
N GLY A 57 -9.56 -2.57 3.78
CA GLY A 57 -8.32 -3.15 4.31
C GLY A 57 -8.11 -4.59 3.84
N PHE A 58 -9.15 -5.41 3.83
CA PHE A 58 -9.10 -6.77 3.29
C PHE A 58 -8.83 -6.77 1.78
N ALA A 59 -9.46 -5.88 1.02
CA ALA A 59 -9.19 -5.73 -0.40
C ALA A 59 -7.74 -5.33 -0.67
N VAL A 60 -7.15 -4.43 0.11
CA VAL A 60 -5.72 -4.07 0.03
C VAL A 60 -4.84 -5.31 0.23
N LEU A 61 -5.13 -6.14 1.24
CA LEU A 61 -4.40 -7.38 1.49
C LEU A 61 -4.43 -8.31 0.28
N VAL A 62 -5.62 -8.62 -0.23
CA VAL A 62 -5.81 -9.55 -1.36
C VAL A 62 -5.14 -9.01 -2.62
N LEU A 63 -5.35 -7.74 -2.96
CA LEU A 63 -4.75 -7.13 -4.15
C LEU A 63 -3.23 -7.06 -4.04
N THR A 64 -2.68 -6.86 -2.83
CA THR A 64 -1.23 -6.90 -2.61
C THR A 64 -0.66 -8.30 -2.85
N LEU A 65 -1.33 -9.36 -2.37
CA LEU A 65 -0.94 -10.75 -2.64
C LEU A 65 -0.97 -11.06 -4.14
N VAL A 66 -2.05 -10.65 -4.84
CA VAL A 66 -2.17 -10.80 -6.31
C VAL A 66 -1.03 -10.04 -7.02
N ARG A 67 -0.70 -8.82 -6.56
CA ARG A 67 0.38 -8.03 -7.13
C ARG A 67 1.74 -8.67 -6.92
N ILE A 68 1.98 -9.27 -5.75
CA ILE A 68 3.21 -10.02 -5.48
C ILE A 68 3.27 -11.26 -6.39
N GLY A 69 2.19 -12.02 -6.51
CA GLY A 69 2.11 -13.15 -7.43
C GLY A 69 2.37 -12.76 -8.88
N ALA A 70 1.75 -11.69 -9.36
CA ALA A 70 1.97 -11.16 -10.71
C ALA A 70 3.44 -10.74 -10.93
N ARG A 71 4.12 -10.23 -9.90
CA ARG A 71 5.54 -9.88 -9.96
C ARG A 71 6.43 -11.12 -10.19
N PHE A 72 6.12 -12.24 -9.54
CA PHE A 72 6.88 -13.48 -9.70
C PHE A 72 6.61 -14.17 -11.04
N VAL A 73 5.36 -14.16 -11.51
CA VAL A 73 4.96 -14.86 -12.76
C VAL A 73 5.35 -14.05 -14.00
N VAL A 74 5.09 -12.76 -14.00
CA VAL A 74 5.28 -11.87 -15.18
C VAL A 74 6.67 -11.24 -15.20
N GLY A 75 7.34 -11.19 -14.03
CA GLY A 75 8.61 -10.46 -13.85
C GLY A 75 8.40 -8.95 -13.70
N VAL A 76 9.48 -8.24 -13.53
CA VAL A 76 9.55 -6.77 -13.44
C VAL A 76 10.69 -6.26 -14.31
N PRO A 77 10.60 -5.03 -14.81
CA PRO A 77 11.71 -4.39 -15.53
C PRO A 77 13.00 -4.38 -14.70
N ASP A 78 14.13 -4.49 -15.38
CA ASP A 78 15.42 -4.37 -14.72
C ASP A 78 15.57 -3.00 -14.06
N ARG A 79 16.17 -2.97 -12.87
CA ARG A 79 16.28 -1.78 -12.02
C ARG A 79 17.67 -1.18 -12.00
N GLY A 80 18.64 -1.86 -12.60
CA GLY A 80 20.04 -1.48 -12.44
C GLY A 80 20.63 -1.93 -11.09
N THR A 81 21.89 -1.53 -10.85
CA THR A 81 22.69 -2.00 -9.70
C THR A 81 23.31 -0.86 -8.89
N THR A 82 22.95 0.39 -9.17
CA THR A 82 23.47 1.55 -8.44
C THR A 82 22.99 1.56 -6.97
N PRO A 83 23.65 2.29 -6.09
CA PRO A 83 23.15 2.47 -4.71
C PRO A 83 21.73 3.02 -4.65
N GLY A 84 21.36 3.93 -5.57
CA GLY A 84 20.00 4.47 -5.70
C GLY A 84 18.99 3.40 -6.07
N ASP A 85 19.31 2.50 -7.01
CA ASP A 85 18.45 1.39 -7.41
C ASP A 85 18.19 0.42 -6.24
N LYS A 86 19.23 0.15 -5.44
CA LYS A 86 19.12 -0.69 -4.23
C LYS A 86 18.24 -0.04 -3.17
N ALA A 87 18.39 1.27 -2.95
CA ALA A 87 17.56 2.02 -2.01
C ALA A 87 16.09 2.02 -2.46
N ALA A 88 15.82 2.25 -3.76
CA ALA A 88 14.47 2.18 -4.32
C ALA A 88 13.86 0.77 -4.19
N ALA A 89 14.65 -0.28 -4.40
CA ALA A 89 14.23 -1.67 -4.21
C ALA A 89 13.89 -1.96 -2.74
N GLY A 90 14.71 -1.47 -1.80
CA GLY A 90 14.47 -1.58 -0.36
C GLY A 90 13.19 -0.88 0.08
N LEU A 91 12.99 0.37 -0.34
CA LEU A 91 11.77 1.14 -0.08
C LEU A 91 10.53 0.40 -0.60
N GLN A 92 10.61 -0.13 -1.82
CA GLN A 92 9.50 -0.87 -2.41
C GLN A 92 9.23 -2.20 -1.67
N GLY A 93 10.27 -2.91 -1.23
CA GLY A 93 10.14 -4.11 -0.40
C GLY A 93 9.45 -3.81 0.93
N LEU A 94 9.84 -2.71 1.59
CA LEU A 94 9.24 -2.25 2.84
C LEU A 94 7.77 -1.86 2.65
N LEU A 95 7.43 -1.17 1.56
CA LEU A 95 6.03 -0.86 1.24
C LEU A 95 5.20 -2.14 1.03
N TYR A 96 5.72 -3.17 0.36
CA TYR A 96 5.04 -4.46 0.26
C TYR A 96 4.82 -5.11 1.62
N LEU A 97 5.86 -5.13 2.46
CA LEU A 97 5.76 -5.70 3.81
C LEU A 97 4.66 -4.99 4.61
N LEU A 98 4.66 -3.67 4.62
CA LEU A 98 3.70 -2.90 5.38
C LEU A 98 2.27 -3.01 4.81
N THR A 99 2.08 -3.07 3.49
CA THR A 99 0.75 -3.28 2.89
C THR A 99 0.15 -4.66 3.19
N LEU A 100 0.96 -5.63 3.59
CA LEU A 100 0.49 -6.91 4.14
C LEU A 100 0.28 -6.84 5.66
N LEU A 101 1.23 -6.23 6.37
CA LEU A 101 1.24 -6.21 7.84
C LEU A 101 0.10 -5.37 8.41
N VAL A 102 -0.16 -4.19 7.83
CA VAL A 102 -1.19 -3.27 8.34
C VAL A 102 -2.57 -3.92 8.36
N PRO A 103 -3.13 -4.46 7.25
CA PRO A 103 -4.42 -5.12 7.31
C PRO A 103 -4.41 -6.37 8.19
N ALA A 104 -3.31 -7.13 8.27
CA ALA A 104 -3.20 -8.28 9.16
C ALA A 104 -3.31 -7.87 10.63
N LEU A 105 -2.62 -6.81 11.05
CA LEU A 105 -2.74 -6.25 12.40
C LEU A 105 -4.15 -5.71 12.68
N GLY A 106 -4.77 -5.02 11.72
CA GLY A 106 -6.13 -4.53 11.84
C GLY A 106 -7.15 -5.66 12.02
N MET A 107 -7.04 -6.74 11.25
CA MET A 107 -7.88 -7.92 11.42
C MET A 107 -7.64 -8.61 12.76
N THR A 108 -6.42 -8.65 13.25
CA THR A 108 -6.08 -9.19 14.57
C THR A 108 -6.70 -8.35 15.69
N ALA A 109 -6.64 -7.03 15.56
CA ALA A 109 -7.21 -6.10 16.55
C ALA A 109 -8.73 -6.14 16.57
N TRP A 110 -9.37 -6.00 15.41
CA TRP A 110 -10.83 -5.90 15.30
C TRP A 110 -11.50 -7.26 15.28
N GLY A 111 -11.17 -8.12 14.32
CA GLY A 111 -11.80 -9.43 14.14
C GLY A 111 -11.34 -10.46 15.17
N GLY A 112 -10.09 -10.40 15.60
CA GLY A 112 -9.53 -11.29 16.62
C GLY A 112 -9.68 -10.78 18.06
N GLY A 113 -10.20 -9.56 18.28
CA GLY A 113 -10.36 -8.97 19.60
C GLY A 113 -9.05 -8.72 20.36
N GLN A 114 -7.92 -8.69 19.66
CA GLN A 114 -6.59 -8.58 20.25
C GLN A 114 -6.16 -7.12 20.40
N ALA A 115 -6.44 -6.49 21.53
CA ALA A 115 -6.19 -5.06 21.76
C ALA A 115 -4.72 -4.64 21.55
N TRP A 116 -3.76 -5.54 21.79
CA TRP A 116 -2.33 -5.24 21.58
C TRP A 116 -1.98 -4.91 20.12
N ALA A 117 -2.77 -5.39 19.16
CA ALA A 117 -2.48 -5.20 17.73
C ALA A 117 -2.92 -3.81 17.21
N ALA A 118 -3.79 -3.09 17.92
CA ALA A 118 -4.31 -1.79 17.49
C ALA A 118 -3.21 -0.72 17.42
N GLY A 119 -2.37 -0.56 18.43
CA GLY A 119 -1.25 0.38 18.43
C GLY A 119 -0.26 0.14 17.29
N PRO A 120 0.29 -1.08 17.13
CA PRO A 120 1.14 -1.44 15.99
C PRO A 120 0.47 -1.23 14.63
N HIS A 121 -0.85 -1.47 14.49
CA HIS A 121 -1.59 -1.19 13.26
C HIS A 121 -1.53 0.29 12.89
N VAL A 122 -1.85 1.18 13.82
CA VAL A 122 -1.84 2.64 13.60
C VAL A 122 -0.42 3.13 13.29
N LEU A 123 0.57 2.65 14.04
CA LEU A 123 1.97 3.01 13.80
C LEU A 123 2.42 2.59 12.39
N ALA A 124 2.12 1.37 11.99
CA ALA A 124 2.47 0.85 10.67
C ALA A 124 1.70 1.56 9.54
N ALA A 125 0.43 1.96 9.77
CA ALA A 125 -0.35 2.76 8.83
C ALA A 125 0.28 4.15 8.61
N ASN A 126 0.72 4.82 9.67
CA ASN A 126 1.44 6.09 9.56
C ASN A 126 2.78 5.91 8.84
N ALA A 127 3.50 4.82 9.10
CA ALA A 127 4.74 4.50 8.40
C ALA A 127 4.50 4.28 6.89
N ILE A 128 3.43 3.59 6.49
CA ILE A 128 3.07 3.45 5.06
C ILE A 128 2.88 4.84 4.43
N MET A 129 2.15 5.74 5.05
CA MET A 129 1.88 7.06 4.48
C MET A 129 3.15 7.88 4.28
N LEU A 130 4.05 7.87 5.28
CA LEU A 130 5.36 8.53 5.16
C LEU A 130 6.19 7.93 4.02
N LEU A 131 6.28 6.60 3.96
CA LEU A 131 7.08 5.92 2.94
C LEU A 131 6.45 6.03 1.53
N ALA A 132 5.13 6.03 1.42
CA ALA A 132 4.43 6.28 0.17
C ALA A 132 4.67 7.72 -0.33
N PHE A 133 4.69 8.70 0.57
CA PHE A 133 5.07 10.07 0.24
C PHE A 133 6.51 10.14 -0.28
N VAL A 134 7.47 9.54 0.43
CA VAL A 134 8.88 9.48 -0.02
C VAL A 134 8.99 8.78 -1.37
N HIS A 135 8.25 7.68 -1.57
CA HIS A 135 8.20 6.96 -2.84
C HIS A 135 7.66 7.84 -4.00
N ALA A 136 6.58 8.56 -3.76
CA ALA A 136 6.00 9.47 -4.76
C ALA A 136 6.94 10.63 -5.11
N VAL A 137 7.54 11.27 -4.09
CA VAL A 137 8.53 12.34 -4.29
C VAL A 137 9.74 11.83 -5.06
N SER A 138 10.25 10.63 -4.72
CA SER A 138 11.35 10.01 -5.46
C SER A 138 10.98 9.76 -6.92
N ALA A 139 9.79 9.25 -7.21
CA ALA A 139 9.31 9.03 -8.58
C ALA A 139 9.20 10.35 -9.38
N LEU A 140 8.73 11.43 -8.75
CA LEU A 140 8.67 12.77 -9.36
C LEU A 140 10.08 13.33 -9.61
N PHE A 141 11.00 13.17 -8.65
CA PHE A 141 12.39 13.58 -8.82
C PHE A 141 13.06 12.87 -10.01
N HIS A 142 12.88 11.56 -10.12
CA HIS A 142 13.36 10.78 -11.26
C HIS A 142 12.75 11.26 -12.57
N GLN A 143 11.45 11.58 -12.59
CA GLN A 143 10.77 12.03 -13.79
C GLN A 143 11.23 13.42 -14.26
N TYR A 144 11.32 14.40 -13.35
CA TYR A 144 11.50 15.82 -13.72
C TYR A 144 12.95 16.31 -13.61
N VAL A 145 13.74 15.76 -12.67
CA VAL A 145 15.14 16.16 -12.45
C VAL A 145 16.09 15.24 -13.19
N LEU A 146 16.01 13.92 -12.95
CA LEU A 146 16.89 12.95 -13.60
C LEU A 146 16.44 12.59 -15.03
N LYS A 147 15.16 12.84 -15.36
CA LYS A 147 14.57 12.63 -16.70
C LYS A 147 14.70 11.21 -17.24
N ASP A 148 14.77 10.21 -16.34
CA ASP A 148 14.90 8.79 -16.69
C ASP A 148 13.55 8.09 -17.00
N ARG A 149 12.45 8.85 -17.00
CA ARG A 149 11.10 8.41 -17.36
C ARG A 149 10.55 7.28 -16.48
N LEU A 150 11.06 7.10 -15.26
CA LEU A 150 10.68 6.02 -14.36
C LEU A 150 9.17 6.02 -14.05
N LEU A 151 8.60 7.20 -13.81
CA LEU A 151 7.16 7.38 -13.56
C LEU A 151 6.31 6.91 -14.76
N LEU A 152 6.75 7.18 -15.99
CA LEU A 152 6.02 6.80 -17.21
C LEU A 152 5.88 5.28 -17.35
N ARG A 153 6.82 4.50 -16.79
CA ARG A 153 6.72 3.02 -16.77
C ARG A 153 5.53 2.52 -15.95
N MET A 154 5.04 3.33 -14.98
CA MET A 154 3.84 3.05 -14.18
C MET A 154 2.58 3.74 -14.69
N MET A 155 2.65 4.47 -15.80
CA MET A 155 1.50 5.13 -16.44
C MET A 155 1.18 4.54 -17.81
N ARG A 156 2.17 3.98 -18.50
CA ARG A 156 2.02 3.43 -19.85
C ARG A 156 2.39 1.95 -19.86
N PRO A 157 1.44 1.06 -20.18
CA PRO A 157 1.72 -0.37 -20.28
C PRO A 157 2.61 -0.68 -21.49
N ARG A 158 3.40 -1.74 -21.34
CA ARG A 158 4.09 -2.37 -22.47
C ARG A 158 3.12 -3.10 -23.36
#